data_8585489de13a1a18563f198e8a4fecb8
#
_entry.id   8585489de13a1a18563f198e8a4fecb8
#
_cell.length_a   1.000
_cell.length_b   1.000
_cell.length_c   1.000
_cell.angle_alpha   90.00
_cell.angle_beta   90.00
_cell.angle_gamma   90.00
#
_symmetry.space_group_name_H-M   'P 1'
#
loop_
_entity.id
_entity.type
_entity.pdbx_description
1 polymer ?
#
loop_
_entity_poly.entity_id
_entity_poly.type
_entity_poly.pdbx_seq_one_letter_code
_entity_poly.pdbx_strand_id
1 'polypeptide(L)'
;MKLITFLLFSVACVFANANIKSLDIYLNKSFINQNLDLSKKSEKLLGEVRLEDLKFTLDESCKINSFNIETKNYENDQLSEDIEKLSQKINFEENQIKALKSEISFLEKNNLSNIEKVSMLQKSSAFVKKQILEDYNEIYNLNNQIKKDKQALDKLTQKRSNTKYTKLDYDINCKKPVFITYPIYALQKKSLYEVSYDSKKEEVELKNLLYITQSSGEDLKNIVINLYTYNYINQIKPNPFIPEYLDFTEKHDAVTESANGIKPMLMKATRVLKTPAYDYYEDTTKSFFKASNITLSRGKENKVLFAKDSYKASKSLEIDGYSMSQAFYKVDFKSKKLYGITSANLYLDGTYIGKTTLKEIQKNKESSIYFGANRFIDIKKELVKDMKEEPFFSINKTKTQKIWNYEIKNSSKQTQKIVLLERVPVSKHEDIKVKLIGESKESKMEKNGKIYFEFDLNPNESKTVNFGYEIEKPTKK
;
A
#
# COMPACT_ATOMS: atom_id res chain seq x y z
N MET A 1 -60.33 20.47 24.07
CA MET A 1 -59.45 19.68 23.22
C MET A 1 -58.01 20.16 23.46
N LYS A 2 -57.22 19.46 24.30
CA LYS A 2 -55.80 19.81 24.55
C LYS A 2 -54.96 18.84 23.71
N LEU A 3 -54.22 19.42 22.75
CA LEU A 3 -53.22 18.69 21.95
C LEU A 3 -52.00 18.43 22.87
N ILE A 4 -51.68 17.19 23.14
CA ILE A 4 -50.44 16.77 23.79
C ILE A 4 -49.44 16.47 22.69
N THR A 5 -48.46 17.36 22.51
CA THR A 5 -47.36 17.15 21.61
C THR A 5 -46.31 16.25 22.29
N PHE A 6 -46.20 15.01 21.83
CA PHE A 6 -45.13 14.11 22.26
C PHE A 6 -43.84 14.48 21.57
N LEU A 7 -42.90 15.11 22.28
CA LEU A 7 -41.53 15.31 21.84
C LEU A 7 -40.78 13.98 22.01
N LEU A 8 -40.56 13.25 20.91
CA LEU A 8 -39.64 12.13 20.84
C LEU A 8 -38.20 12.68 20.92
N PHE A 9 -37.64 12.63 22.10
CA PHE A 9 -36.20 12.76 22.30
C PHE A 9 -35.51 11.49 21.76
N SER A 10 -35.04 11.50 20.53
CA SER A 10 -34.07 10.51 20.05
C SER A 10 -32.77 10.73 20.80
N VAL A 11 -32.51 9.95 21.83
CA VAL A 11 -31.19 9.82 22.45
C VAL A 11 -30.32 9.11 21.41
N ALA A 12 -29.65 9.89 20.56
CA ALA A 12 -28.54 9.39 19.79
C ALA A 12 -27.44 9.05 20.78
N CYS A 13 -27.29 7.77 21.12
CA CYS A 13 -26.12 7.25 21.80
C CYS A 13 -24.91 7.52 20.90
N VAL A 14 -24.28 8.67 21.08
CA VAL A 14 -22.97 8.97 20.53
C VAL A 14 -21.97 8.13 21.31
N PHE A 15 -21.75 6.90 20.90
CA PHE A 15 -20.59 6.14 21.32
C PHE A 15 -19.35 6.83 20.73
N ALA A 16 -18.82 7.79 21.46
CA ALA A 16 -17.56 8.39 21.15
C ALA A 16 -16.46 7.37 21.49
N ASN A 17 -15.61 7.04 20.51
CA ASN A 17 -14.30 6.43 20.73
C ASN A 17 -13.37 7.44 21.45
N ALA A 18 -13.82 8.00 22.56
CA ALA A 18 -13.21 9.14 23.23
C ALA A 18 -11.83 8.83 23.81
N ASN A 19 -11.42 7.55 23.87
CA ASN A 19 -10.24 7.13 24.58
C ASN A 19 -9.05 6.77 23.69
N ILE A 20 -9.23 6.61 22.36
CA ILE A 20 -8.11 6.33 21.45
C ILE A 20 -7.34 7.63 21.20
N LYS A 21 -6.10 7.69 21.68
CA LYS A 21 -5.20 8.83 21.52
C LYS A 21 -4.54 8.86 20.15
N SER A 22 -3.97 7.73 19.74
CA SER A 22 -3.30 7.63 18.44
C SER A 22 -3.29 6.20 17.89
N LEU A 23 -3.10 6.13 16.56
CA LEU A 23 -2.80 4.93 15.81
C LEU A 23 -1.37 5.09 15.26
N ASP A 24 -0.45 4.26 15.74
CA ASP A 24 0.94 4.24 15.32
C ASP A 24 1.12 3.18 14.24
N ILE A 25 1.50 3.59 13.03
CA ILE A 25 1.61 2.74 11.86
C ILE A 25 3.06 2.64 11.41
N TYR A 26 3.67 1.46 11.60
CA TYR A 26 4.97 1.07 11.05
C TYR A 26 4.77 0.26 9.76
N LEU A 27 5.84 0.03 8.99
CA LEU A 27 5.73 -0.76 7.76
C LEU A 27 5.22 -2.19 8.02
N ASN A 28 5.68 -2.84 9.09
CA ASN A 28 5.37 -4.23 9.43
C ASN A 28 4.30 -4.41 10.52
N LYS A 29 4.05 -3.41 11.38
CA LYS A 29 3.10 -3.50 12.50
C LYS A 29 2.31 -2.21 12.68
N SER A 30 1.21 -2.27 13.42
CA SER A 30 0.44 -1.09 13.81
C SER A 30 -0.05 -1.25 15.25
N PHE A 31 -0.10 -0.14 15.99
CA PHE A 31 -0.46 -0.12 17.40
C PHE A 31 -1.51 0.96 17.67
N ILE A 32 -2.41 0.66 18.59
CA ILE A 32 -3.33 1.65 19.17
C ILE A 32 -2.74 2.11 20.50
N ASN A 33 -2.74 3.42 20.72
CA ASN A 33 -2.50 4.03 22.01
C ASN A 33 -3.83 4.58 22.54
N GLN A 34 -4.28 4.05 23.65
CA GLN A 34 -5.58 4.36 24.25
C GLN A 34 -5.41 4.83 25.68
N ASN A 35 -6.17 5.86 26.08
CA ASN A 35 -6.24 6.31 27.47
C ASN A 35 -7.25 5.44 28.21
N LEU A 36 -6.90 4.96 29.40
CA LEU A 36 -7.83 4.24 30.27
C LEU A 36 -8.67 5.24 31.09
N ASP A 37 -9.97 4.99 31.11
CA ASP A 37 -10.89 5.73 31.98
C ASP A 37 -10.90 5.08 33.37
N LEU A 38 -10.08 5.60 34.28
CA LEU A 38 -9.95 5.02 35.63
C LEU A 38 -11.22 5.11 36.50
N SER A 39 -12.24 5.83 36.05
CA SER A 39 -13.56 5.80 36.71
C SER A 39 -14.34 4.50 36.43
N LYS A 40 -13.97 3.80 35.37
CA LYS A 40 -14.47 2.49 34.99
C LYS A 40 -13.49 1.41 35.46
N LYS A 41 -14.00 0.19 35.64
CA LYS A 41 -13.17 -0.98 35.94
C LYS A 41 -12.93 -1.86 34.73
N SER A 42 -13.47 -1.46 33.58
CA SER A 42 -13.29 -2.18 32.33
C SER A 42 -13.26 -1.25 31.13
N GLU A 43 -12.50 -1.65 30.11
CA GLU A 43 -12.40 -0.92 28.84
C GLU A 43 -12.46 -1.90 27.67
N LYS A 44 -12.90 -1.41 26.51
CA LYS A 44 -12.99 -2.15 25.27
C LYS A 44 -11.77 -1.85 24.39
N LEU A 45 -11.04 -2.89 24.03
CA LEU A 45 -9.90 -2.83 23.09
C LEU A 45 -10.35 -3.34 21.73
N LEU A 46 -9.89 -2.71 20.66
CA LEU A 46 -10.27 -3.07 19.30
C LEU A 46 -9.54 -4.32 18.82
N GLY A 47 -10.29 -5.31 18.35
CA GLY A 47 -9.77 -6.58 17.85
C GLY A 47 -9.40 -7.57 18.95
N GLU A 48 -8.74 -8.64 18.53
CA GLU A 48 -8.17 -9.64 19.44
C GLU A 48 -6.81 -9.18 19.93
N VAL A 49 -6.66 -9.01 21.23
CA VAL A 49 -5.41 -8.59 21.89
C VAL A 49 -4.99 -9.69 22.86
N ARG A 50 -3.71 -10.08 22.81
CA ARG A 50 -3.15 -11.05 23.76
C ARG A 50 -2.59 -10.32 24.97
N LEU A 51 -2.61 -10.98 26.14
CA LEU A 51 -2.14 -10.39 27.38
C LEU A 51 -0.67 -9.92 27.29
N GLU A 52 0.16 -10.67 26.63
CA GLU A 52 1.59 -10.39 26.43
C GLU A 52 1.84 -9.18 25.50
N ASP A 53 0.87 -8.81 24.66
CA ASP A 53 0.98 -7.69 23.73
C ASP A 53 0.54 -6.36 24.36
N LEU A 54 -0.08 -6.38 25.57
CA LEU A 54 -0.50 -5.18 26.28
C LEU A 54 0.70 -4.51 26.96
N LYS A 55 0.85 -3.21 26.70
CA LYS A 55 1.88 -2.38 27.34
C LYS A 55 1.21 -1.23 28.06
N PHE A 56 1.40 -1.14 29.35
CA PHE A 56 0.91 -0.04 30.18
C PHE A 56 2.00 1.04 30.29
N THR A 57 1.58 2.29 30.12
CA THR A 57 2.40 3.47 30.38
C THR A 57 1.78 4.22 31.54
N LEU A 58 2.46 4.20 32.67
CA LEU A 58 2.01 4.80 33.93
C LEU A 58 3.11 5.70 34.47
N ASP A 59 2.69 6.61 35.35
CA ASP A 59 3.59 7.36 36.20
C ASP A 59 4.14 6.46 37.35
N GLU A 60 5.33 6.75 37.87
CA GLU A 60 5.96 5.99 38.95
C GLU A 60 5.12 5.92 40.24
N SER A 61 4.24 6.89 40.45
CA SER A 61 3.32 6.91 41.60
C SER A 61 2.10 6.00 41.44
N CYS A 62 1.93 5.35 40.28
CA CYS A 62 0.78 4.50 39.98
C CYS A 62 1.08 3.04 40.21
N LYS A 63 0.05 2.27 40.64
CA LYS A 63 0.16 0.84 40.89
C LYS A 63 -0.96 0.08 40.19
N ILE A 64 -0.59 -0.94 39.44
CA ILE A 64 -1.53 -1.94 38.89
C ILE A 64 -1.68 -3.04 39.94
N ASN A 65 -2.90 -3.23 40.46
CA ASN A 65 -3.22 -4.31 41.37
C ASN A 65 -3.52 -5.60 40.61
N SER A 66 -4.37 -5.51 39.59
CA SER A 66 -4.69 -6.65 38.71
C SER A 66 -5.22 -6.18 37.36
N PHE A 67 -5.10 -7.02 36.35
CA PHE A 67 -5.83 -6.88 35.08
C PHE A 67 -6.05 -8.24 34.43
N ASN A 68 -7.12 -8.32 33.65
CA ASN A 68 -7.51 -9.52 32.90
C ASN A 68 -8.11 -9.14 31.57
N ILE A 69 -8.04 -10.04 30.60
CA ILE A 69 -8.65 -9.84 29.28
C ILE A 69 -9.57 -10.99 28.90
N GLU A 70 -10.64 -10.66 28.20
CA GLU A 70 -11.61 -11.61 27.64
C GLU A 70 -11.91 -11.21 26.20
N THR A 71 -11.73 -12.14 25.25
CA THR A 71 -12.12 -11.89 23.85
C THR A 71 -13.60 -12.15 23.67
N LYS A 72 -14.32 -11.15 23.15
CA LYS A 72 -15.77 -11.22 22.87
C LYS A 72 -16.04 -10.95 21.40
N ASN A 73 -17.13 -11.49 20.89
CA ASN A 73 -17.64 -11.12 19.59
C ASN A 73 -18.26 -9.72 19.67
N TYR A 74 -18.07 -8.94 18.61
CA TYR A 74 -18.68 -7.62 18.51
C TYR A 74 -20.18 -7.81 18.30
N GLU A 75 -20.95 -7.66 19.35
CA GLU A 75 -22.40 -7.57 19.24
C GLU A 75 -22.74 -6.17 18.74
N ASN A 76 -22.97 -6.08 17.45
CA ASN A 76 -23.66 -4.94 16.90
C ASN A 76 -25.15 -5.24 17.08
N ASP A 77 -25.78 -4.63 18.08
CA ASP A 77 -27.18 -4.87 18.41
C ASP A 77 -28.08 -4.76 17.18
N GLN A 78 -27.85 -3.77 16.33
CA GLN A 78 -28.57 -3.60 15.06
C GLN A 78 -28.34 -4.78 14.09
N LEU A 79 -27.10 -5.25 13.95
CA LEU A 79 -26.80 -6.38 13.06
C LEU A 79 -27.40 -7.70 13.59
N SER A 80 -27.41 -7.87 14.90
CA SER A 80 -28.04 -9.02 15.56
C SER A 80 -29.55 -9.00 15.38
N GLU A 81 -30.20 -7.84 15.57
CA GLU A 81 -31.60 -7.65 15.28
C GLU A 81 -31.97 -7.89 13.81
N ASP A 82 -31.16 -7.38 12.87
CA ASP A 82 -31.39 -7.56 11.44
C ASP A 82 -31.25 -9.03 11.01
N ILE A 83 -30.29 -9.77 11.58
CA ILE A 83 -30.15 -11.22 11.39
C ILE A 83 -31.38 -11.96 11.96
N GLU A 84 -31.80 -11.61 13.15
CA GLU A 84 -32.96 -12.25 13.80
C GLU A 84 -34.24 -11.99 13.02
N LYS A 85 -34.52 -10.73 12.66
CA LYS A 85 -35.70 -10.35 11.86
C LYS A 85 -35.76 -11.09 10.53
N LEU A 86 -34.61 -11.17 9.83
CA LEU A 86 -34.53 -11.86 8.55
C LEU A 86 -34.69 -13.37 8.68
N SER A 87 -34.14 -13.96 9.76
CA SER A 87 -34.32 -15.37 10.07
C SER A 87 -35.81 -15.71 10.40
N GLN A 88 -36.48 -14.86 11.19
CA GLN A 88 -37.88 -14.99 11.49
C GLN A 88 -38.75 -14.89 10.23
N LYS A 89 -38.47 -13.96 9.35
CA LYS A 89 -39.13 -13.80 8.05
C LYS A 89 -39.02 -15.06 7.19
N ILE A 90 -37.79 -15.60 7.02
CA ILE A 90 -37.57 -16.84 6.26
C ILE A 90 -38.39 -18.00 6.85
N ASN A 91 -38.36 -18.16 8.16
CA ASN A 91 -39.15 -19.21 8.84
C ASN A 91 -40.66 -19.05 8.61
N PHE A 92 -41.17 -17.83 8.62
CA PHE A 92 -42.57 -17.55 8.35
C PHE A 92 -42.93 -17.93 6.90
N GLU A 93 -42.13 -17.53 5.91
CA GLU A 93 -42.35 -17.85 4.50
C GLU A 93 -42.25 -19.37 4.25
N GLU A 94 -41.33 -20.09 4.91
CA GLU A 94 -41.22 -21.56 4.84
C GLU A 94 -42.48 -22.25 5.43
N ASN A 95 -43.04 -21.69 6.48
CA ASN A 95 -44.32 -22.21 7.07
C ASN A 95 -45.55 -21.93 6.18
N GLN A 96 -45.55 -20.77 5.48
CA GLN A 96 -46.60 -20.51 4.46
C GLN A 96 -46.53 -21.55 3.33
N ILE A 97 -45.33 -21.87 2.84
CA ILE A 97 -45.16 -22.95 1.83
C ILE A 97 -45.68 -24.28 2.33
N LYS A 98 -45.44 -24.63 3.60
CA LYS A 98 -46.00 -25.87 4.20
C LYS A 98 -47.52 -25.86 4.24
N ALA A 99 -48.12 -24.73 4.59
CA ALA A 99 -49.60 -24.60 4.62
C ALA A 99 -50.18 -24.75 3.21
N LEU A 100 -49.66 -24.06 2.21
CA LEU A 100 -50.08 -24.18 0.80
C LEU A 100 -49.92 -25.60 0.28
N LYS A 101 -48.85 -26.31 0.58
CA LYS A 101 -48.67 -27.71 0.21
C LYS A 101 -49.67 -28.63 0.86
N SER A 102 -50.07 -28.33 2.11
CA SER A 102 -51.13 -29.08 2.82
C SER A 102 -52.50 -28.83 2.18
N GLU A 103 -52.78 -27.60 1.77
CA GLU A 103 -54.00 -27.22 1.04
C GLU A 103 -54.07 -27.93 -0.33
N ILE A 104 -52.98 -27.88 -1.11
CA ILE A 104 -52.89 -28.62 -2.38
C ILE A 104 -53.16 -30.11 -2.16
N SER A 105 -52.51 -30.75 -1.16
CA SER A 105 -52.74 -32.17 -0.85
C SER A 105 -54.15 -32.47 -0.43
N PHE A 106 -54.82 -31.56 0.29
CA PHE A 106 -56.22 -31.68 0.63
C PHE A 106 -57.09 -31.59 -0.62
N LEU A 107 -56.88 -30.61 -1.48
CA LEU A 107 -57.61 -30.43 -2.73
C LEU A 107 -57.44 -31.60 -3.71
N GLU A 108 -56.23 -32.17 -3.82
CA GLU A 108 -55.92 -33.34 -4.66
C GLU A 108 -56.59 -34.62 -4.18
N LYS A 109 -56.73 -34.79 -2.85
CA LYS A 109 -57.34 -35.97 -2.24
C LYS A 109 -58.87 -35.89 -2.15
N ASN A 110 -59.43 -34.71 -2.39
CA ASN A 110 -60.88 -34.54 -2.30
C ASN A 110 -61.58 -35.23 -3.49
N ASN A 111 -62.28 -36.28 -3.18
CA ASN A 111 -62.95 -37.10 -4.19
C ASN A 111 -64.28 -36.44 -4.61
N LEU A 112 -64.32 -35.97 -5.87
CA LEU A 112 -65.50 -35.35 -6.47
C LEU A 112 -66.55 -36.38 -6.93
N SER A 113 -66.41 -37.70 -6.56
CA SER A 113 -67.27 -38.79 -6.97
C SER A 113 -68.69 -38.71 -6.46
N ASN A 114 -68.96 -37.92 -5.42
CA ASN A 114 -70.33 -37.78 -4.76
C ASN A 114 -71.12 -36.62 -5.39
N ILE A 115 -70.66 -36.03 -6.53
CA ILE A 115 -71.42 -34.95 -7.16
C ILE A 115 -72.27 -35.51 -8.31
N GLU A 116 -73.62 -35.59 -8.09
CA GLU A 116 -74.51 -36.17 -9.07
C GLU A 116 -74.81 -35.32 -10.31
N LYS A 117 -74.59 -34.00 -10.27
CA LYS A 117 -74.85 -33.10 -11.40
C LYS A 117 -73.58 -32.77 -12.17
N VAL A 118 -73.55 -33.09 -13.45
CA VAL A 118 -72.40 -32.81 -14.34
C VAL A 118 -71.92 -31.33 -14.37
N SER A 119 -72.88 -30.40 -14.32
CA SER A 119 -72.56 -28.95 -14.25
C SER A 119 -71.94 -28.53 -12.91
N MET A 120 -72.25 -29.16 -11.81
CA MET A 120 -71.58 -28.93 -10.52
C MET A 120 -70.19 -29.56 -10.51
N LEU A 121 -70.02 -30.76 -11.05
CA LEU A 121 -68.73 -31.44 -11.19
C LEU A 121 -67.73 -30.59 -12.00
N GLN A 122 -68.19 -30.05 -13.15
CA GLN A 122 -67.36 -29.15 -13.96
C GLN A 122 -66.94 -27.87 -13.21
N LYS A 123 -67.87 -27.21 -12.48
CA LYS A 123 -67.55 -26.03 -11.67
C LYS A 123 -66.58 -26.34 -10.55
N SER A 124 -66.78 -27.42 -9.81
CA SER A 124 -65.88 -27.84 -8.72
C SER A 124 -64.51 -28.23 -9.23
N SER A 125 -64.39 -28.95 -10.35
CA SER A 125 -63.11 -29.29 -11.00
C SER A 125 -62.38 -28.04 -11.47
N ALA A 126 -63.08 -27.07 -12.07
CA ALA A 126 -62.47 -25.81 -12.50
C ALA A 126 -61.98 -24.99 -11.29
N PHE A 127 -62.73 -24.94 -10.20
CA PHE A 127 -62.33 -24.28 -8.96
C PHE A 127 -61.06 -24.94 -8.38
N VAL A 128 -61.04 -26.25 -8.19
CA VAL A 128 -59.92 -27.01 -7.65
C VAL A 128 -58.66 -26.76 -8.51
N LYS A 129 -58.80 -26.88 -9.84
CA LYS A 129 -57.65 -26.61 -10.76
C LYS A 129 -57.14 -25.18 -10.60
N LYS A 130 -58.02 -24.19 -10.50
CA LYS A 130 -57.62 -22.78 -10.37
C LYS A 130 -56.89 -22.56 -9.05
N GLN A 131 -57.43 -23.07 -7.94
CA GLN A 131 -56.82 -22.90 -6.61
C GLN A 131 -55.43 -23.57 -6.55
N ILE A 132 -55.29 -24.80 -7.01
CA ILE A 132 -53.99 -25.47 -7.06
C ILE A 132 -52.94 -24.69 -7.89
N LEU A 133 -53.34 -24.08 -9.02
CA LEU A 133 -52.45 -23.25 -9.83
C LEU A 133 -52.05 -21.97 -9.12
N GLU A 134 -52.99 -21.34 -8.38
CA GLU A 134 -52.70 -20.14 -7.59
C GLU A 134 -51.73 -20.50 -6.44
N ASP A 135 -51.94 -21.59 -5.75
CA ASP A 135 -51.06 -22.05 -4.65
C ASP A 135 -49.63 -22.38 -5.15
N TYR A 136 -49.53 -23.09 -6.29
CA TYR A 136 -48.21 -23.35 -6.87
C TYR A 136 -47.48 -22.06 -7.32
N ASN A 137 -48.19 -21.07 -7.84
CA ASN A 137 -47.60 -19.79 -8.19
C ASN A 137 -47.12 -19.02 -6.93
N GLU A 138 -47.88 -19.08 -5.86
CA GLU A 138 -47.51 -18.48 -4.58
C GLU A 138 -46.28 -19.20 -3.97
N ILE A 139 -46.25 -20.51 -3.98
CA ILE A 139 -45.08 -21.31 -3.56
C ILE A 139 -43.85 -20.94 -4.39
N TYR A 140 -43.97 -20.77 -5.71
CA TYR A 140 -42.85 -20.35 -6.56
C TYR A 140 -42.31 -18.96 -6.16
N ASN A 141 -43.19 -18.00 -5.92
CA ASN A 141 -42.82 -16.65 -5.51
C ASN A 141 -42.16 -16.64 -4.13
N LEU A 142 -42.71 -17.37 -3.15
CA LEU A 142 -42.12 -17.52 -1.83
C LEU A 142 -40.72 -18.17 -1.88
N ASN A 143 -40.55 -19.22 -2.66
CA ASN A 143 -39.22 -19.85 -2.84
C ASN A 143 -38.16 -18.88 -3.41
N ASN A 144 -38.56 -18.04 -4.38
CA ASN A 144 -37.67 -17.03 -4.94
C ASN A 144 -37.32 -15.94 -3.89
N GLN A 145 -38.28 -15.58 -3.04
CA GLN A 145 -38.05 -14.62 -1.96
C GLN A 145 -37.10 -15.19 -0.90
N ILE A 146 -37.40 -16.42 -0.41
CA ILE A 146 -36.55 -17.14 0.54
C ILE A 146 -35.11 -17.26 0.04
N LYS A 147 -34.91 -17.54 -1.25
CA LYS A 147 -33.57 -17.62 -1.84
C LYS A 147 -32.81 -16.29 -1.72
N LYS A 148 -33.48 -15.16 -2.00
CA LYS A 148 -32.87 -13.81 -1.87
C LYS A 148 -32.58 -13.50 -0.40
N ASP A 149 -33.49 -13.79 0.48
CA ASP A 149 -33.39 -13.52 1.92
C ASP A 149 -32.30 -14.39 2.57
N LYS A 150 -32.14 -15.65 2.19
CA LYS A 150 -31.01 -16.52 2.60
C LYS A 150 -29.65 -15.95 2.15
N GLN A 151 -29.55 -15.47 0.93
CA GLN A 151 -28.30 -14.81 0.46
C GLN A 151 -28.00 -13.53 1.23
N ALA A 152 -29.01 -12.76 1.61
CA ALA A 152 -28.86 -11.59 2.46
C ALA A 152 -28.43 -11.96 3.88
N LEU A 153 -29.04 -13.01 4.46
CA LEU A 153 -28.70 -13.55 5.76
C LEU A 153 -27.25 -14.04 5.83
N ASP A 154 -26.78 -14.75 4.81
CA ASP A 154 -25.39 -15.20 4.73
C ASP A 154 -24.41 -14.03 4.73
N LYS A 155 -24.71 -12.95 3.99
CA LYS A 155 -23.89 -11.73 3.97
C LYS A 155 -23.86 -11.03 5.33
N LEU A 156 -24.99 -10.97 6.03
CA LEU A 156 -25.05 -10.38 7.37
C LEU A 156 -24.29 -11.26 8.39
N THR A 157 -24.46 -12.58 8.32
CA THR A 157 -23.78 -13.53 9.20
C THR A 157 -22.27 -13.51 9.01
N GLN A 158 -21.78 -13.43 7.75
CA GLN A 158 -20.36 -13.26 7.46
C GLN A 158 -19.79 -11.95 8.04
N LYS A 159 -20.56 -10.87 8.04
CA LYS A 159 -20.16 -9.61 8.69
C LYS A 159 -20.07 -9.75 10.22
N ARG A 160 -20.92 -10.56 10.83
CA ARG A 160 -20.92 -10.81 12.30
C ARG A 160 -19.71 -11.66 12.72
N SER A 161 -19.36 -12.70 11.95
CA SER A 161 -18.36 -13.71 12.34
C SER A 161 -16.91 -13.19 12.40
N ASN A 162 -16.60 -12.01 11.83
CA ASN A 162 -15.23 -11.51 11.67
C ASN A 162 -14.88 -10.34 12.58
N THR A 163 -15.75 -9.91 13.48
CA THR A 163 -15.50 -8.74 14.29
C THR A 163 -15.44 -9.11 15.76
N LYS A 164 -14.23 -9.14 16.31
CA LYS A 164 -13.99 -9.41 17.72
C LYS A 164 -13.42 -8.17 18.40
N TYR A 165 -13.66 -8.05 19.69
CA TYR A 165 -13.01 -7.09 20.56
C TYR A 165 -12.51 -7.79 21.82
N THR A 166 -11.57 -7.16 22.51
CA THR A 166 -11.06 -7.64 23.77
C THR A 166 -11.59 -6.74 24.89
N LYS A 167 -12.29 -7.30 25.85
CA LYS A 167 -12.64 -6.62 27.09
C LYS A 167 -11.43 -6.69 28.02
N LEU A 168 -10.94 -5.54 28.47
CA LEU A 168 -9.90 -5.42 29.49
C LEU A 168 -10.58 -5.03 30.80
N ASP A 169 -10.52 -5.90 31.80
CA ASP A 169 -10.88 -5.58 33.17
C ASP A 169 -9.60 -5.22 33.94
N TYR A 170 -9.61 -4.17 34.75
CA TYR A 170 -8.44 -3.66 35.45
C TYR A 170 -8.76 -3.05 36.80
N ASP A 171 -7.81 -3.19 37.73
CA ASP A 171 -7.75 -2.47 39.00
C ASP A 171 -6.41 -1.72 39.11
N ILE A 172 -6.47 -0.41 38.89
CA ILE A 172 -5.31 0.47 38.84
C ILE A 172 -5.53 1.63 39.80
N ASN A 173 -4.61 1.77 40.76
CA ASN A 173 -4.58 2.92 41.65
C ASN A 173 -3.64 3.99 41.08
N CYS A 174 -4.23 5.04 40.49
CA CYS A 174 -3.48 6.12 39.86
C CYS A 174 -4.34 7.40 39.82
N LYS A 175 -3.69 8.55 40.09
CA LYS A 175 -4.31 9.89 39.96
C LYS A 175 -3.97 10.59 38.64
N LYS A 176 -3.03 10.01 37.88
CA LYS A 176 -2.58 10.53 36.58
C LYS A 176 -3.14 9.70 35.42
N PRO A 177 -3.16 10.22 34.20
CA PRO A 177 -3.61 9.46 33.04
C PRO A 177 -2.78 8.19 32.85
N VAL A 178 -3.46 7.07 32.59
CA VAL A 178 -2.86 5.78 32.28
C VAL A 178 -3.12 5.47 30.81
N PHE A 179 -2.08 5.12 30.07
CA PHE A 179 -2.19 4.74 28.67
C PHE A 179 -1.86 3.27 28.50
N ILE A 180 -2.56 2.65 27.54
CA ILE A 180 -2.23 1.32 27.07
C ILE A 180 -1.88 1.37 25.59
N THR A 181 -0.92 0.55 25.21
CA THR A 181 -0.53 0.34 23.82
C THR A 181 -0.70 -1.14 23.49
N TYR A 182 -1.37 -1.43 22.39
CA TYR A 182 -1.60 -2.79 21.91
C TYR A 182 -1.63 -2.86 20.39
N PRO A 183 -1.24 -4.01 19.77
CA PRO A 183 -1.23 -4.18 18.33
C PRO A 183 -2.65 -4.24 17.76
N ILE A 184 -2.84 -3.71 16.55
CA ILE A 184 -4.05 -3.89 15.77
C ILE A 184 -3.73 -4.66 14.49
N TYR A 185 -4.39 -5.81 14.31
CA TYR A 185 -4.21 -6.70 13.16
C TYR A 185 -5.29 -6.49 12.08
N ALA A 186 -6.45 -5.99 12.47
CA ALA A 186 -7.60 -5.72 11.57
C ALA A 186 -7.42 -4.44 10.74
N LEU A 187 -6.21 -4.22 10.21
CA LEU A 187 -5.83 -3.01 9.49
C LEU A 187 -4.99 -3.35 8.26
N GLN A 188 -5.56 -3.07 7.08
CA GLN A 188 -4.83 -3.14 5.81
C GLN A 188 -4.34 -1.73 5.46
N LYS A 189 -3.08 -1.64 5.02
CA LYS A 189 -2.44 -0.36 4.74
C LYS A 189 -1.56 -0.44 3.49
N LYS A 190 -1.51 0.68 2.76
CA LYS A 190 -0.65 0.84 1.58
C LYS A 190 -0.15 2.26 1.51
N SER A 191 1.15 2.45 1.71
CA SER A 191 1.81 3.73 1.50
C SER A 191 2.03 3.99 0.02
N LEU A 192 1.90 5.25 -0.40
CA LEU A 192 2.13 5.69 -1.76
C LEU A 192 2.64 7.12 -1.75
N TYR A 193 3.69 7.41 -2.53
CA TYR A 193 4.05 8.79 -2.85
C TYR A 193 3.40 9.23 -4.16
N GLU A 194 3.00 10.49 -4.23
CA GLU A 194 2.77 11.18 -5.49
C GLU A 194 3.91 12.20 -5.65
N VAL A 195 4.71 12.07 -6.70
CA VAL A 195 5.85 12.94 -6.97
C VAL A 195 5.62 13.66 -8.28
N SER A 196 5.55 14.98 -8.22
CA SER A 196 5.33 15.84 -9.38
C SER A 196 6.53 16.74 -9.58
N TYR A 197 7.09 16.80 -10.78
CA TYR A 197 8.06 17.79 -11.17
C TYR A 197 7.43 18.84 -12.09
N ASP A 198 7.58 20.12 -11.73
CA ASP A 198 7.18 21.28 -12.54
C ASP A 198 8.43 21.88 -13.16
N SER A 199 8.59 21.70 -14.47
CA SER A 199 9.79 22.14 -15.21
C SER A 199 9.93 23.65 -15.31
N LYS A 200 8.81 24.42 -15.18
CA LYS A 200 8.83 25.89 -15.23
C LYS A 200 9.25 26.50 -13.90
N LYS A 201 8.86 25.89 -12.79
CA LYS A 201 9.21 26.33 -11.43
C LYS A 201 10.52 25.74 -10.93
N GLU A 202 11.02 24.71 -11.61
CA GLU A 202 12.16 23.89 -11.17
C GLU A 202 11.94 23.37 -9.74
N GLU A 203 10.76 22.81 -9.52
CA GLU A 203 10.35 22.29 -8.22
C GLU A 203 9.81 20.87 -8.32
N VAL A 204 10.20 20.04 -7.35
CA VAL A 204 9.59 18.75 -7.12
C VAL A 204 8.64 18.84 -5.93
N GLU A 205 7.38 18.49 -6.12
CA GLU A 205 6.39 18.32 -5.06
C GLU A 205 6.29 16.83 -4.70
N LEU A 206 6.40 16.51 -3.42
CA LEU A 206 6.27 15.15 -2.89
C LEU A 206 5.13 15.10 -1.89
N LYS A 207 4.10 14.28 -2.18
CA LYS A 207 3.01 13.97 -1.27
C LYS A 207 3.19 12.57 -0.69
N ASN A 208 3.08 12.45 0.62
CA ASN A 208 3.08 11.18 1.34
C ASN A 208 1.64 10.78 1.68
N LEU A 209 1.18 9.68 1.14
CA LEU A 209 -0.19 9.20 1.22
C LEU A 209 -0.23 7.81 1.85
N LEU A 210 -1.26 7.58 2.66
CA LEU A 210 -1.59 6.25 3.18
C LEU A 210 -3.03 5.89 2.80
N TYR A 211 -3.20 4.77 2.12
CA TYR A 211 -4.47 4.11 1.93
C TYR A 211 -4.64 3.11 3.06
N ILE A 212 -5.75 3.21 3.79
CA ILE A 212 -5.99 2.43 4.99
C ILE A 212 -7.42 1.94 5.04
N THR A 213 -7.59 0.63 5.25
CA THR A 213 -8.88 -0.01 5.49
C THR A 213 -8.81 -0.70 6.85
N GLN A 214 -9.77 -0.38 7.73
CA GLN A 214 -9.86 -0.99 9.04
C GLN A 214 -11.16 -1.79 9.17
N SER A 215 -11.09 -2.93 9.87
CA SER A 215 -12.23 -3.83 10.16
C SER A 215 -12.31 -4.16 11.65
N SER A 216 -11.98 -3.20 12.50
CA SER A 216 -11.89 -3.36 13.95
C SER A 216 -13.26 -3.34 14.69
N GLY A 217 -14.36 -3.21 13.95
CA GLY A 217 -15.71 -3.24 14.52
C GLY A 217 -16.38 -1.88 14.65
N GLU A 218 -15.62 -0.80 14.78
CA GLU A 218 -16.12 0.57 14.97
C GLU A 218 -15.43 1.56 14.03
N ASP A 219 -16.09 2.70 13.77
CA ASP A 219 -15.44 3.85 13.14
C ASP A 219 -14.46 4.49 14.12
N LEU A 220 -13.24 4.76 13.67
CA LEU A 220 -12.26 5.52 14.45
C LEU A 220 -12.43 7.00 14.13
N LYS A 221 -12.92 7.80 15.09
CA LYS A 221 -13.24 9.22 14.87
C LYS A 221 -12.25 10.12 15.62
N ASN A 222 -11.83 11.20 14.95
CA ASN A 222 -10.96 12.24 15.51
C ASN A 222 -9.65 11.72 16.12
N ILE A 223 -9.08 10.66 15.52
CA ILE A 223 -7.82 10.09 15.97
C ILE A 223 -6.62 10.81 15.38
N VAL A 224 -5.48 10.65 16.04
CA VAL A 224 -4.17 11.00 15.51
C VAL A 224 -3.57 9.75 14.88
N ILE A 225 -2.97 9.86 13.69
CA ILE A 225 -2.20 8.78 13.08
C ILE A 225 -0.74 9.22 12.97
N ASN A 226 0.16 8.40 13.53
CA ASN A 226 1.60 8.55 13.39
C ASN A 226 2.09 7.51 12.39
N LEU A 227 2.61 7.96 11.24
CA LEU A 227 3.12 7.11 10.18
C LEU A 227 4.64 7.05 10.23
N TYR A 228 5.18 5.90 10.61
CA TYR A 228 6.60 5.58 10.62
C TYR A 228 6.98 4.96 9.27
N THR A 229 8.02 5.46 8.63
CA THR A 229 8.47 4.99 7.32
C THR A 229 9.51 3.86 7.39
N TYR A 230 9.58 3.20 8.54
CA TYR A 230 10.46 2.07 8.82
C TYR A 230 9.74 0.95 9.59
N ASN A 231 10.39 -0.20 9.71
CA ASN A 231 9.84 -1.35 10.42
C ASN A 231 9.90 -1.14 11.93
N TYR A 232 8.87 -1.59 12.64
CA TYR A 232 8.96 -1.77 14.09
C TYR A 232 9.97 -2.88 14.39
N ILE A 233 11.07 -2.54 15.07
CA ILE A 233 12.19 -3.43 15.33
C ILE A 233 12.07 -3.98 16.74
N ASN A 234 12.02 -5.31 16.86
CA ASN A 234 12.05 -6.00 18.17
C ASN A 234 13.48 -6.37 18.61
N GLN A 235 14.45 -6.23 17.71
CA GLN A 235 15.85 -6.58 18.00
C GLN A 235 16.53 -5.46 18.78
N ILE A 236 16.88 -5.73 20.02
CA ILE A 236 17.47 -4.75 20.95
C ILE A 236 19.00 -4.72 20.85
N LYS A 237 19.62 -5.80 20.38
CA LYS A 237 21.07 -5.96 20.29
C LYS A 237 21.49 -6.39 18.90
N PRO A 238 22.71 -6.05 18.44
CA PRO A 238 23.25 -6.54 17.19
C PRO A 238 23.35 -8.07 17.19
N ASN A 239 23.39 -8.66 16.02
CA ASN A 239 23.71 -10.06 15.86
C ASN A 239 25.12 -10.33 16.42
N PRO A 240 25.40 -11.52 16.97
CA PRO A 240 26.76 -11.91 17.36
C PRO A 240 27.70 -11.71 16.18
N PHE A 241 28.90 -11.20 16.46
CA PHE A 241 29.96 -11.16 15.47
C PHE A 241 30.37 -12.59 15.12
N ILE A 242 30.26 -12.92 13.83
CA ILE A 242 30.70 -14.21 13.27
C ILE A 242 31.86 -13.89 12.33
N PRO A 243 33.10 -14.40 12.56
CA PRO A 243 34.18 -14.19 11.64
C PRO A 243 33.86 -14.79 10.26
N GLU A 244 34.23 -14.08 9.19
CA GLU A 244 34.22 -14.64 7.86
C GLU A 244 35.56 -15.35 7.62
N TYR A 245 35.49 -16.66 7.37
CA TYR A 245 36.67 -17.47 7.08
C TYR A 245 36.79 -17.61 5.56
N LEU A 246 37.94 -17.22 5.03
CA LEU A 246 38.27 -17.47 3.64
C LEU A 246 38.95 -18.84 3.53
N ASP A 247 38.35 -19.72 2.74
CA ASP A 247 38.92 -21.00 2.37
C ASP A 247 38.87 -21.18 0.86
N PHE A 248 39.70 -22.08 0.31
CA PHE A 248 39.68 -22.43 -1.11
C PHE A 248 38.43 -23.27 -1.38
N THR A 249 37.31 -22.61 -1.75
CA THR A 249 36.07 -23.32 -2.13
C THR A 249 35.94 -23.46 -3.62
N GLU A 250 35.63 -24.67 -4.08
CA GLU A 250 35.16 -24.95 -5.44
C GLU A 250 33.82 -24.23 -5.69
N LYS A 251 33.67 -23.72 -6.90
CA LYS A 251 32.49 -22.95 -7.30
C LYS A 251 31.22 -23.80 -7.24
N HIS A 252 30.27 -23.43 -6.39
CA HIS A 252 28.89 -23.83 -6.52
C HIS A 252 28.07 -22.67 -7.14
N ASP A 253 27.44 -22.97 -8.27
CA ASP A 253 26.56 -22.02 -8.98
C ASP A 253 25.31 -21.73 -8.14
N ALA A 254 25.08 -20.46 -7.85
CA ALA A 254 23.90 -19.98 -7.16
C ALA A 254 22.69 -19.95 -8.10
N VAL A 255 21.64 -20.67 -7.74
CA VAL A 255 20.34 -20.65 -8.40
C VAL A 255 19.62 -19.34 -8.03
N THR A 256 19.32 -18.52 -9.02
CA THR A 256 18.53 -17.30 -8.86
C THR A 256 17.04 -17.62 -8.92
N GLU A 257 16.33 -17.44 -7.81
CA GLU A 257 14.87 -17.46 -7.81
C GLU A 257 14.31 -16.16 -8.38
N SER A 258 13.45 -16.29 -9.38
CA SER A 258 12.77 -15.19 -10.05
C SER A 258 11.51 -14.78 -9.28
N ALA A 259 11.38 -13.50 -8.97
CA ALA A 259 10.23 -12.90 -8.31
C ALA A 259 9.04 -12.77 -9.28
N ASN A 260 7.91 -13.32 -8.87
CA ASN A 260 6.64 -13.27 -9.59
C ASN A 260 6.02 -11.88 -9.59
N GLY A 261 5.57 -11.45 -10.77
CA GLY A 261 4.96 -10.15 -11.03
C GLY A 261 3.60 -9.94 -10.37
N ILE A 262 3.40 -8.75 -9.84
CA ILE A 262 2.14 -8.28 -9.25
C ILE A 262 1.27 -7.71 -10.37
N LYS A 263 0.03 -8.24 -10.50
CA LYS A 263 -0.99 -7.73 -11.43
C LYS A 263 -1.53 -6.37 -10.97
N PRO A 264 -1.75 -5.41 -11.88
CA PRO A 264 -2.31 -4.11 -11.51
C PRO A 264 -3.82 -4.22 -11.25
N MET A 265 -4.25 -3.70 -10.11
CA MET A 265 -5.64 -3.61 -9.70
C MET A 265 -6.18 -2.21 -10.04
N LEU A 266 -7.30 -2.14 -10.77
CA LEU A 266 -7.96 -0.88 -11.12
C LEU A 266 -8.46 -0.15 -9.87
N MET A 267 -8.05 1.11 -9.72
CA MET A 267 -8.46 1.95 -8.60
C MET A 267 -9.80 2.65 -8.90
N LYS A 268 -10.79 2.42 -8.04
CA LYS A 268 -12.03 3.24 -7.97
C LYS A 268 -11.71 4.59 -7.32
N ALA A 269 -12.34 5.66 -7.83
CA ALA A 269 -12.18 7.01 -7.32
C ALA A 269 -12.57 7.12 -5.84
N THR A 270 -11.64 7.54 -5.01
CA THR A 270 -11.80 7.69 -3.56
C THR A 270 -12.04 9.15 -3.20
N ARG A 271 -13.02 9.40 -2.34
CA ARG A 271 -13.43 10.74 -1.87
C ARG A 271 -12.31 11.36 -1.04
N VAL A 272 -11.83 12.54 -1.43
CA VAL A 272 -10.83 13.30 -0.67
C VAL A 272 -11.50 13.88 0.58
N LEU A 273 -11.02 13.49 1.76
CA LEU A 273 -11.41 14.07 3.04
C LEU A 273 -10.81 15.48 3.19
N LYS A 274 -11.50 16.35 3.98
CA LYS A 274 -11.00 17.69 4.35
C LYS A 274 -9.53 17.61 4.76
N THR A 275 -8.73 18.58 4.33
CA THR A 275 -7.28 18.63 4.57
C THR A 275 -6.97 18.52 6.06
N PRO A 276 -6.44 17.40 6.54
CA PRO A 276 -6.02 17.27 7.94
C PRO A 276 -4.78 18.11 8.20
N ALA A 277 -4.61 18.57 9.44
CA ALA A 277 -3.33 19.13 9.88
C ALA A 277 -2.31 17.99 9.91
N TYR A 278 -1.19 18.16 9.21
CA TYR A 278 -0.09 17.19 9.17
C TYR A 278 1.22 17.85 9.59
N ASP A 279 2.02 17.08 10.35
CA ASP A 279 3.31 17.51 10.89
C ASP A 279 4.36 16.41 10.69
N TYR A 280 5.64 16.80 10.73
CA TYR A 280 6.75 15.85 10.74
C TYR A 280 7.51 16.01 12.06
N TYR A 281 7.73 14.88 12.74
CA TYR A 281 8.47 14.79 13.98
C TYR A 281 9.75 14.00 13.80
N GLU A 282 10.81 14.50 14.42
CA GLU A 282 12.12 13.85 14.41
C GLU A 282 12.82 14.15 15.74
N ASP A 283 13.26 13.09 16.41
CA ASP A 283 14.13 13.14 17.56
C ASP A 283 15.33 12.20 17.36
N THR A 284 16.14 11.97 18.39
CA THR A 284 17.32 11.10 18.33
C THR A 284 17.02 9.62 18.06
N THR A 285 15.79 9.17 18.30
CA THR A 285 15.42 7.75 18.28
C THR A 285 14.38 7.41 17.24
N LYS A 286 13.58 8.39 16.78
CA LYS A 286 12.46 8.15 15.88
C LYS A 286 12.12 9.37 15.02
N SER A 287 11.57 9.08 13.84
CA SER A 287 10.94 10.05 12.98
C SER A 287 9.61 9.52 12.45
N PHE A 288 8.61 10.37 12.35
CA PHE A 288 7.30 9.99 11.84
C PHE A 288 6.51 11.19 11.29
N PHE A 289 5.62 10.90 10.37
CA PHE A 289 4.62 11.87 9.89
C PHE A 289 3.35 11.72 10.72
N LYS A 290 2.78 12.83 11.17
CA LYS A 290 1.59 12.88 12.00
C LYS A 290 0.44 13.50 11.22
N ALA A 291 -0.73 12.86 11.23
CA ALA A 291 -1.98 13.43 10.76
C ALA A 291 -3.01 13.44 11.91
N SER A 292 -3.65 14.57 12.14
CA SER A 292 -4.59 14.76 13.24
C SER A 292 -6.02 14.92 12.72
N ASN A 293 -7.01 14.68 13.59
CA ASN A 293 -8.44 14.79 13.30
C ASN A 293 -8.90 13.85 12.17
N ILE A 294 -8.32 12.64 12.13
CA ILE A 294 -8.63 11.64 11.12
C ILE A 294 -9.83 10.81 11.57
N THR A 295 -10.73 10.56 10.60
CA THR A 295 -11.82 9.60 10.78
C THR A 295 -11.62 8.46 9.79
N LEU A 296 -11.49 7.24 10.30
CA LEU A 296 -11.41 6.01 9.51
C LEU A 296 -12.72 5.24 9.63
N SER A 297 -13.52 5.28 8.57
CA SER A 297 -14.76 4.51 8.51
C SER A 297 -14.46 3.01 8.40
N ARG A 298 -15.22 2.21 9.15
CA ARG A 298 -15.13 0.76 9.12
C ARG A 298 -15.39 0.19 7.73
N GLY A 299 -14.57 -0.74 7.27
CA GLY A 299 -14.73 -1.48 6.02
C GLY A 299 -14.60 -0.64 4.75
N LYS A 300 -14.21 0.64 4.87
CA LYS A 300 -13.97 1.54 3.73
C LYS A 300 -12.49 1.84 3.59
N GLU A 301 -12.02 1.99 2.36
CA GLU A 301 -10.68 2.50 2.09
C GLU A 301 -10.68 4.02 2.32
N ASN A 302 -9.78 4.48 3.17
CA ASN A 302 -9.57 5.88 3.49
C ASN A 302 -8.21 6.32 2.94
N LYS A 303 -8.15 7.45 2.25
CA LYS A 303 -6.91 8.08 1.77
C LYS A 303 -6.53 9.20 2.72
N VAL A 304 -5.38 9.08 3.39
CA VAL A 304 -4.85 10.05 4.34
C VAL A 304 -3.60 10.70 3.76
N LEU A 305 -3.55 12.03 3.75
CA LEU A 305 -2.37 12.81 3.40
C LEU A 305 -1.55 13.08 4.65
N PHE A 306 -0.24 12.76 4.63
CA PHE A 306 0.69 12.97 5.75
C PHE A 306 1.72 14.06 5.52
N ALA A 307 2.02 14.37 4.26
CA ALA A 307 2.90 15.45 3.89
C ALA A 307 2.62 15.92 2.47
N LYS A 308 2.83 17.21 2.25
CA LYS A 308 2.88 17.84 0.95
C LYS A 308 4.02 18.84 1.00
N ASP A 309 5.16 18.48 0.45
CA ASP A 309 6.38 19.26 0.51
C ASP A 309 6.87 19.59 -0.89
N SER A 310 7.41 20.80 -1.06
CA SER A 310 8.03 21.25 -2.31
C SER A 310 9.50 21.57 -2.08
N TYR A 311 10.34 21.13 -3.01
CA TYR A 311 11.77 21.31 -2.96
C TYR A 311 12.27 21.89 -4.28
N LYS A 312 13.23 22.81 -4.23
CA LYS A 312 13.97 23.24 -5.42
C LYS A 312 14.74 22.05 -5.98
N ALA A 313 14.70 21.93 -7.30
CA ALA A 313 15.25 20.78 -7.99
C ALA A 313 15.94 21.23 -9.27
N SER A 314 17.00 20.52 -9.67
CA SER A 314 17.68 20.68 -10.95
C SER A 314 17.34 19.53 -11.88
N LYS A 315 17.07 19.84 -13.14
CA LYS A 315 16.80 18.86 -14.20
C LYS A 315 18.04 18.67 -15.07
N SER A 316 18.33 17.42 -15.40
CA SER A 316 19.26 17.03 -16.46
C SER A 316 18.66 15.89 -17.29
N LEU A 317 19.24 15.65 -18.45
CA LEU A 317 18.96 14.46 -19.25
C LEU A 317 20.16 13.53 -19.14
N GLU A 318 19.99 12.45 -18.40
CA GLU A 318 21.04 11.43 -18.26
C GLU A 318 20.91 10.39 -19.38
N ILE A 319 21.97 10.24 -20.16
CA ILE A 319 22.06 9.25 -21.23
C ILE A 319 22.73 8.00 -20.67
N ASP A 320 22.04 6.88 -20.73
CA ASP A 320 22.55 5.56 -20.41
C ASP A 320 23.37 4.99 -21.59
N GLY A 321 24.61 5.48 -21.75
CA GLY A 321 25.45 5.10 -22.86
C GLY A 321 25.96 3.66 -22.82
N TYR A 322 26.10 3.10 -21.64
CA TYR A 322 26.63 1.73 -21.44
C TYR A 322 25.59 0.61 -21.68
N SER A 323 24.31 0.93 -21.80
CA SER A 323 23.22 -0.05 -21.96
C SER A 323 22.33 0.29 -23.16
N MET A 324 21.34 1.17 -22.98
CA MET A 324 20.31 1.42 -23.99
C MET A 324 20.61 2.60 -24.93
N SER A 325 21.60 3.44 -24.61
CA SER A 325 21.88 4.71 -25.31
C SER A 325 20.64 5.61 -25.43
N GLN A 326 19.88 5.73 -24.35
CA GLN A 326 18.65 6.50 -24.25
C GLN A 326 18.78 7.60 -23.21
N ALA A 327 18.17 8.77 -23.47
CA ALA A 327 18.13 9.89 -22.53
C ALA A 327 16.93 9.76 -21.59
N PHE A 328 17.14 9.99 -20.31
CA PHE A 328 16.11 9.98 -19.27
C PHE A 328 16.05 11.33 -18.56
N TYR A 329 14.85 11.79 -18.24
CA TYR A 329 14.66 12.95 -17.37
C TYR A 329 15.09 12.59 -15.95
N LYS A 330 16.17 13.19 -15.49
CA LYS A 330 16.69 13.07 -14.12
C LYS A 330 16.44 14.37 -13.39
N VAL A 331 15.87 14.28 -12.20
CA VAL A 331 15.61 15.43 -11.33
C VAL A 331 16.32 15.20 -10.00
N ASP A 332 17.22 16.09 -9.67
CA ASP A 332 18.03 16.06 -8.46
C ASP A 332 17.52 17.12 -7.48
N PHE A 333 17.32 16.74 -6.21
CA PHE A 333 16.83 17.64 -5.16
C PHE A 333 17.33 17.21 -3.77
N LYS A 334 17.18 18.12 -2.78
CA LYS A 334 17.51 17.84 -1.38
C LYS A 334 16.25 17.95 -0.51
N SER A 335 15.89 16.87 0.14
CA SER A 335 14.75 16.85 1.08
C SER A 335 15.18 17.33 2.46
N LYS A 336 14.28 18.05 3.14
CA LYS A 336 14.40 18.41 4.56
C LYS A 336 13.89 17.35 5.51
N LYS A 337 13.29 16.27 4.99
CA LYS A 337 12.66 15.17 5.74
C LYS A 337 13.18 13.83 5.24
N LEU A 338 13.09 12.82 6.11
CA LEU A 338 13.35 11.42 5.75
C LEU A 338 12.07 10.82 5.15
N TYR A 339 12.16 10.26 3.94
CA TYR A 339 11.08 9.48 3.32
C TYR A 339 11.57 8.06 3.08
N GLY A 340 10.80 7.09 3.58
CA GLY A 340 11.16 5.67 3.44
C GLY A 340 10.91 5.11 2.05
N ILE A 341 11.35 3.88 1.84
CA ILE A 341 11.16 3.16 0.58
C ILE A 341 9.67 2.86 0.38
N THR A 342 9.09 3.32 -0.72
CA THR A 342 7.71 2.96 -1.11
C THR A 342 7.46 3.18 -2.60
N SER A 343 6.31 2.70 -3.09
CA SER A 343 5.84 2.97 -4.44
C SER A 343 5.51 4.46 -4.63
N ALA A 344 5.77 4.98 -5.81
CA ALA A 344 5.44 6.35 -6.17
C ALA A 344 4.77 6.43 -7.54
N ASN A 345 3.74 7.27 -7.65
CA ASN A 345 3.22 7.73 -8.92
C ASN A 345 3.97 9.00 -9.33
N LEU A 346 4.46 9.03 -10.57
CA LEU A 346 5.26 10.13 -11.09
C LEU A 346 4.45 10.99 -12.07
N TYR A 347 4.60 12.31 -11.93
CA TYR A 347 3.97 13.32 -12.79
C TYR A 347 5.02 14.31 -13.28
N LEU A 348 5.05 14.57 -14.58
CA LEU A 348 5.89 15.59 -15.21
C LEU A 348 4.99 16.65 -15.82
N ASP A 349 5.13 17.90 -15.39
CA ASP A 349 4.32 19.05 -15.85
C ASP A 349 2.80 18.75 -15.83
N GLY A 350 2.33 18.12 -14.74
CA GLY A 350 0.93 17.72 -14.53
C GLY A 350 0.49 16.44 -15.24
N THR A 351 1.33 15.85 -16.08
CA THR A 351 1.01 14.59 -16.80
C THR A 351 1.51 13.37 -16.03
N TYR A 352 0.66 12.38 -15.85
CA TYR A 352 1.06 11.10 -15.26
C TYR A 352 2.03 10.35 -16.19
N ILE A 353 3.21 10.00 -15.67
CA ILE A 353 4.26 9.31 -16.42
C ILE A 353 4.27 7.82 -16.16
N GLY A 354 4.00 7.43 -14.91
CA GLY A 354 4.06 6.02 -14.52
C GLY A 354 4.25 5.82 -13.03
N LYS A 355 4.53 4.57 -12.66
CA LYS A 355 4.74 4.15 -11.29
C LYS A 355 6.14 3.54 -11.13
N THR A 356 6.80 3.87 -10.03
CA THR A 356 8.12 3.33 -9.67
C THR A 356 8.18 3.01 -8.18
N THR A 357 9.26 2.37 -7.74
CA THR A 357 9.60 2.27 -6.33
C THR A 357 10.75 3.24 -6.05
N LEU A 358 10.51 4.20 -5.15
CA LEU A 358 11.55 5.12 -4.72
C LEU A 358 12.42 4.46 -3.66
N LYS A 359 13.72 4.71 -3.75
CA LYS A 359 14.69 4.45 -2.68
C LYS A 359 14.42 5.41 -1.52
N GLU A 360 15.02 5.13 -0.38
CA GLU A 360 14.98 6.05 0.76
C GLU A 360 15.54 7.42 0.37
N ILE A 361 14.77 8.48 0.63
CA ILE A 361 15.19 9.87 0.45
C ILE A 361 15.70 10.36 1.81
N GLN A 362 16.99 10.48 1.95
CA GLN A 362 17.63 10.90 3.19
C GLN A 362 17.56 12.42 3.37
N LYS A 363 17.36 12.84 4.62
CA LYS A 363 17.34 14.25 4.98
C LYS A 363 18.64 14.94 4.64
N ASN A 364 18.56 16.10 3.99
CA ASN A 364 19.70 16.97 3.58
C ASN A 364 20.72 16.32 2.65
N LYS A 365 20.44 15.13 2.12
CA LYS A 365 21.25 14.50 1.07
C LYS A 365 20.61 14.67 -0.30
N GLU A 366 21.44 14.71 -1.32
CA GLU A 366 20.99 14.74 -2.69
C GLU A 366 20.32 13.43 -3.08
N SER A 367 19.18 13.54 -3.71
CA SER A 367 18.35 12.42 -4.17
C SER A 367 17.94 12.65 -5.60
N SER A 368 17.95 11.60 -6.41
CA SER A 368 17.58 11.65 -7.83
C SER A 368 16.32 10.85 -8.09
N ILE A 369 15.43 11.39 -8.92
CA ILE A 369 14.24 10.68 -9.41
C ILE A 369 14.22 10.80 -10.93
N TYR A 370 13.92 9.68 -11.62
CA TYR A 370 13.79 9.63 -13.07
C TYR A 370 12.31 9.72 -13.48
N PHE A 371 12.00 10.64 -14.39
CA PHE A 371 10.65 10.90 -14.89
C PHE A 371 10.45 10.37 -16.33
N GLY A 372 11.04 9.22 -16.64
CA GLY A 372 10.88 8.56 -17.93
C GLY A 372 11.90 8.99 -18.98
N ALA A 373 11.75 8.40 -20.17
CA ALA A 373 12.64 8.66 -21.28
C ALA A 373 12.29 9.96 -22.02
N ASN A 374 13.31 10.68 -22.46
CA ASN A 374 13.21 11.82 -23.36
C ASN A 374 13.30 11.35 -24.81
N ARG A 375 12.34 11.77 -25.66
CA ARG A 375 12.30 11.38 -27.09
C ARG A 375 12.83 12.45 -28.02
N PHE A 376 13.30 13.59 -27.50
CA PHE A 376 13.81 14.72 -28.27
C PHE A 376 15.34 14.78 -28.32
N ILE A 377 15.99 13.80 -27.70
CA ILE A 377 17.44 13.62 -27.79
C ILE A 377 17.70 12.42 -28.67
N ASP A 378 18.24 12.69 -29.85
CA ASP A 378 18.65 11.66 -30.79
C ASP A 378 20.10 11.25 -30.45
N ILE A 379 20.32 9.94 -30.30
CA ILE A 379 21.61 9.40 -29.88
C ILE A 379 22.05 8.33 -30.87
N LYS A 380 23.20 8.53 -31.47
CA LYS A 380 23.86 7.55 -32.34
C LYS A 380 25.19 7.17 -31.68
N LYS A 381 25.36 5.86 -31.41
CA LYS A 381 26.60 5.30 -30.85
C LYS A 381 27.24 4.38 -31.87
N GLU A 382 28.48 4.65 -32.21
CA GLU A 382 29.28 3.86 -33.15
C GLU A 382 30.57 3.40 -32.50
N LEU A 383 30.95 2.14 -32.71
CA LEU A 383 32.28 1.64 -32.34
C LEU A 383 33.28 2.02 -33.44
N VAL A 384 34.15 2.98 -33.14
CA VAL A 384 35.13 3.51 -34.10
C VAL A 384 36.40 2.68 -34.12
N LYS A 385 36.81 2.15 -32.97
CA LYS A 385 38.01 1.35 -32.85
C LYS A 385 37.85 0.20 -31.90
N ASP A 386 38.12 -1.01 -32.40
CA ASP A 386 38.26 -2.23 -31.61
C ASP A 386 39.56 -2.92 -32.05
N MET A 387 40.67 -2.54 -31.43
CA MET A 387 42.00 -3.06 -31.75
C MET A 387 42.48 -3.94 -30.60
N LYS A 388 42.97 -5.11 -30.99
CA LYS A 388 43.72 -6.01 -30.15
C LYS A 388 45.13 -6.10 -30.67
N GLU A 389 46.07 -5.52 -29.93
CA GLU A 389 47.50 -5.67 -30.25
C GLU A 389 48.03 -6.93 -29.55
N GLU A 390 48.53 -7.89 -30.37
CA GLU A 390 49.25 -9.03 -29.86
C GLU A 390 50.74 -8.70 -29.72
N PRO A 391 51.45 -9.30 -28.76
CA PRO A 391 52.84 -8.94 -28.53
C PRO A 391 53.72 -9.34 -29.72
N PHE A 392 54.35 -8.36 -30.32
CA PHE A 392 55.40 -8.55 -31.29
C PHE A 392 56.74 -8.47 -30.55
N PHE A 393 57.47 -9.59 -30.47
CA PHE A 393 58.73 -9.78 -29.77
C PHE A 393 58.87 -9.24 -28.34
N SER A 394 58.94 -10.13 -27.38
CA SER A 394 59.39 -9.95 -25.98
C SER A 394 58.45 -9.26 -24.96
N ILE A 395 57.29 -8.82 -25.30
CA ILE A 395 56.33 -8.25 -24.33
C ILE A 395 55.21 -9.24 -24.05
N ASN A 396 55.20 -9.91 -22.89
CA ASN A 396 54.17 -10.85 -22.47
C ASN A 396 52.84 -10.15 -22.07
N LYS A 397 52.42 -9.15 -22.85
CA LYS A 397 51.22 -8.36 -22.55
C LYS A 397 50.39 -8.09 -23.80
N THR A 398 49.09 -8.31 -23.69
CA THR A 398 48.11 -7.98 -24.72
C THR A 398 47.48 -6.61 -24.38
N LYS A 399 47.37 -5.73 -25.39
CA LYS A 399 46.66 -4.46 -25.29
C LYS A 399 45.36 -4.52 -26.11
N THR A 400 44.28 -4.10 -25.54
CA THR A 400 42.99 -3.96 -26.22
C THR A 400 42.50 -2.53 -26.07
N GLN A 401 42.21 -1.86 -27.17
CA GLN A 401 41.66 -0.51 -27.20
C GLN A 401 40.25 -0.54 -27.76
N LYS A 402 39.33 0.14 -27.08
CA LYS A 402 37.97 0.34 -27.57
C LYS A 402 37.63 1.81 -27.54
N ILE A 403 37.12 2.34 -28.67
CA ILE A 403 36.69 3.73 -28.80
C ILE A 403 35.32 3.77 -29.44
N TRP A 404 34.41 4.47 -28.81
CA TRP A 404 33.07 4.76 -29.33
C TRP A 404 32.93 6.25 -29.63
N ASN A 405 32.19 6.56 -30.67
CA ASN A 405 31.75 7.87 -31.02
C ASN A 405 30.27 8.03 -30.73
N TYR A 406 29.90 9.02 -29.94
CA TYR A 406 28.53 9.43 -29.68
C TYR A 406 28.22 10.69 -30.46
N GLU A 407 27.25 10.64 -31.34
CA GLU A 407 26.61 11.82 -31.92
C GLU A 407 25.29 12.05 -31.18
N ILE A 408 25.17 13.17 -30.45
CA ILE A 408 24.01 13.49 -29.59
C ILE A 408 23.44 14.79 -30.10
N LYS A 409 22.13 14.75 -30.53
CA LYS A 409 21.41 15.90 -31.08
C LYS A 409 20.20 16.24 -30.23
N ASN A 410 20.03 17.53 -29.94
CA ASN A 410 18.86 18.06 -29.28
C ASN A 410 17.83 18.53 -30.32
N SER A 411 16.78 17.75 -30.54
CA SER A 411 15.62 18.07 -31.42
C SER A 411 14.53 18.87 -30.71
N SER A 412 14.70 19.23 -29.42
CA SER A 412 13.76 20.05 -28.67
C SER A 412 13.90 21.55 -28.90
N LYS A 413 12.93 22.33 -28.44
CA LYS A 413 12.93 23.81 -28.54
C LYS A 413 13.66 24.51 -27.38
N GLN A 414 14.27 23.78 -26.47
CA GLN A 414 14.93 24.32 -25.27
C GLN A 414 16.33 23.76 -25.14
N THR A 415 17.24 24.57 -24.57
CA THR A 415 18.53 24.09 -24.16
C THR A 415 18.39 22.98 -23.12
N GLN A 416 19.13 21.90 -23.29
CA GLN A 416 19.11 20.76 -22.40
C GLN A 416 20.47 20.51 -21.79
N LYS A 417 20.55 20.35 -20.47
CA LYS A 417 21.73 19.84 -19.79
C LYS A 417 21.82 18.35 -19.98
N ILE A 418 22.88 17.88 -20.64
CA ILE A 418 23.13 16.47 -20.96
C ILE A 418 24.19 15.91 -20.02
N VAL A 419 23.97 14.72 -19.51
CA VAL A 419 24.94 13.93 -18.75
C VAL A 419 25.04 12.56 -19.42
N LEU A 420 26.03 12.35 -20.24
CA LEU A 420 26.33 11.04 -20.82
C LEU A 420 27.08 10.20 -19.79
N LEU A 421 26.48 9.09 -19.37
CA LEU A 421 27.03 8.12 -18.45
C LEU A 421 27.59 6.91 -19.21
N GLU A 422 28.85 6.59 -19.01
CA GLU A 422 29.50 5.40 -19.55
C GLU A 422 30.21 4.58 -18.48
N ARG A 423 30.62 3.40 -18.87
CA ARG A 423 31.25 2.42 -18.00
C ARG A 423 32.58 1.97 -18.52
N VAL A 424 33.61 2.17 -17.70
CA VAL A 424 34.97 1.67 -17.94
C VAL A 424 35.16 0.39 -17.13
N PRO A 425 35.71 -0.69 -17.68
CA PRO A 425 36.03 -1.90 -16.91
C PRO A 425 36.93 -1.60 -15.73
N VAL A 426 36.67 -2.20 -14.58
CA VAL A 426 37.50 -2.09 -13.38
C VAL A 426 38.21 -3.42 -13.15
N SER A 427 39.54 -3.37 -13.02
CA SER A 427 40.34 -4.57 -12.74
C SER A 427 40.26 -4.96 -11.25
N LYS A 428 40.15 -6.26 -10.97
CA LYS A 428 40.36 -6.87 -9.64
C LYS A 428 41.75 -7.46 -9.49
N HIS A 429 42.60 -7.43 -10.55
CA HIS A 429 43.92 -8.02 -10.57
C HIS A 429 44.96 -6.93 -10.83
N GLU A 430 46.08 -6.96 -10.09
CA GLU A 430 47.14 -5.94 -10.17
C GLU A 430 47.80 -5.86 -11.54
N ASP A 431 47.94 -6.98 -12.24
CA ASP A 431 48.55 -7.06 -13.55
C ASP A 431 47.68 -6.57 -14.71
N ILE A 432 46.37 -6.37 -14.46
CA ILE A 432 45.45 -5.85 -15.47
C ILE A 432 45.29 -4.34 -15.25
N LYS A 433 45.80 -3.55 -16.19
CA LYS A 433 45.70 -2.10 -16.15
C LYS A 433 44.65 -1.59 -17.12
N VAL A 434 43.76 -0.71 -16.64
CA VAL A 434 42.77 -0.03 -17.48
C VAL A 434 43.07 1.47 -17.47
N LYS A 435 43.14 2.07 -18.65
CA LYS A 435 43.44 3.51 -18.85
C LYS A 435 42.41 4.13 -19.77
N LEU A 436 42.03 5.36 -19.50
CA LEU A 436 41.20 6.18 -20.39
C LEU A 436 42.10 6.67 -21.56
N ILE A 437 41.53 6.70 -22.77
CA ILE A 437 42.23 7.16 -23.99
C ILE A 437 41.36 8.19 -24.74
N GLY A 438 41.98 8.96 -25.64
CA GLY A 438 41.31 10.02 -26.40
C GLY A 438 40.78 11.12 -25.48
N GLU A 439 39.62 11.66 -25.79
CA GLU A 439 38.95 12.74 -25.03
C GLU A 439 38.56 12.29 -23.61
N SER A 440 38.41 10.98 -23.37
CA SER A 440 38.10 10.44 -22.05
C SER A 440 39.21 10.65 -21.01
N LYS A 441 40.41 10.96 -21.40
CA LYS A 441 41.56 11.16 -20.48
C LYS A 441 41.33 12.27 -19.47
N GLU A 442 40.60 13.31 -19.85
CA GLU A 442 40.30 14.47 -19.00
C GLU A 442 39.08 14.25 -18.11
N SER A 443 38.34 13.18 -18.33
CA SER A 443 37.13 12.88 -17.59
C SER A 443 37.46 12.21 -16.26
N LYS A 444 36.67 12.53 -15.23
CA LYS A 444 36.79 11.93 -13.90
C LYS A 444 36.12 10.57 -13.86
N MET A 445 36.90 9.52 -13.61
CA MET A 445 36.38 8.17 -13.41
C MET A 445 36.18 7.88 -11.92
N GLU A 446 35.02 7.36 -11.55
CA GLU A 446 34.75 6.85 -10.19
C GLU A 446 35.42 5.49 -9.98
N LYS A 447 35.59 5.08 -8.69
CA LYS A 447 36.16 3.78 -8.32
C LYS A 447 35.42 2.57 -8.89
N ASN A 448 34.15 2.72 -9.17
CA ASN A 448 33.27 1.67 -9.74
C ASN A 448 33.32 1.63 -11.29
N GLY A 449 34.15 2.46 -11.92
CA GLY A 449 34.30 2.55 -13.37
C GLY A 449 33.28 3.46 -14.07
N LYS A 450 32.46 4.22 -13.34
CA LYS A 450 31.59 5.23 -13.94
C LYS A 450 32.41 6.42 -14.45
N ILE A 451 32.01 6.92 -15.60
CA ILE A 451 32.57 8.12 -16.23
C ILE A 451 31.43 8.98 -16.78
N TYR A 452 31.55 10.30 -16.63
CA TYR A 452 30.51 11.27 -16.99
C TYR A 452 31.06 12.29 -17.96
N PHE A 453 30.23 12.64 -18.98
CA PHE A 453 30.47 13.76 -19.89
C PHE A 453 29.26 14.70 -19.73
N GLU A 454 29.51 15.89 -19.20
CA GLU A 454 28.49 16.90 -18.96
C GLU A 454 28.64 18.06 -19.95
N PHE A 455 27.51 18.46 -20.56
CA PHE A 455 27.48 19.59 -21.48
C PHE A 455 26.02 20.05 -21.70
N ASP A 456 25.90 21.29 -22.17
CA ASP A 456 24.61 21.82 -22.62
C ASP A 456 24.49 21.67 -24.13
N LEU A 457 23.27 21.39 -24.60
CA LEU A 457 22.91 21.39 -26.04
C LEU A 457 21.78 22.39 -26.29
N ASN A 458 22.01 23.36 -27.11
CA ASN A 458 20.99 24.29 -27.57
C ASN A 458 19.97 23.60 -28.50
N PRO A 459 18.81 24.23 -28.79
CA PRO A 459 17.88 23.72 -29.78
C PRO A 459 18.54 23.42 -31.12
N ASN A 460 18.30 22.22 -31.66
CA ASN A 460 18.88 21.69 -32.91
C ASN A 460 20.40 21.55 -32.96
N GLU A 461 21.09 21.74 -31.84
CA GLU A 461 22.54 21.52 -31.73
C GLU A 461 22.86 20.02 -31.66
N SER A 462 23.98 19.65 -32.28
CA SER A 462 24.59 18.31 -32.19
C SER A 462 25.96 18.40 -31.58
N LYS A 463 26.32 17.45 -30.73
CA LYS A 463 27.66 17.32 -30.16
C LYS A 463 28.15 15.89 -30.31
N THR A 464 29.45 15.80 -30.69
CA THR A 464 30.15 14.53 -30.73
C THR A 464 30.95 14.35 -29.46
N VAL A 465 30.90 13.15 -28.86
CA VAL A 465 31.68 12.74 -27.68
C VAL A 465 32.40 11.45 -27.99
N ASN A 466 33.72 11.46 -27.87
CA ASN A 466 34.54 10.26 -28.04
C ASN A 466 34.86 9.64 -26.70
N PHE A 467 34.32 8.44 -26.47
CA PHE A 467 34.58 7.63 -25.27
C PHE A 467 35.53 6.49 -25.60
N GLY A 468 36.65 6.35 -24.88
CA GLY A 468 37.56 5.24 -25.11
C GLY A 468 38.39 4.84 -23.91
N TYR A 469 38.74 3.57 -23.88
CA TYR A 469 39.65 3.00 -22.90
C TYR A 469 40.60 1.95 -23.52
N GLU A 470 41.73 1.72 -22.84
CA GLU A 470 42.72 0.70 -23.13
C GLU A 470 42.78 -0.28 -21.95
N ILE A 471 42.83 -1.57 -22.26
CA ILE A 471 43.09 -2.65 -21.30
C ILE A 471 44.42 -3.29 -21.64
N GLU A 472 45.36 -3.27 -20.70
CA GLU A 472 46.60 -4.02 -20.76
C GLU A 472 46.56 -5.20 -19.80
N LYS A 473 46.75 -6.41 -20.28
CA LYS A 473 46.76 -7.64 -19.49
C LYS A 473 47.89 -8.58 -19.90
N PRO A 474 48.45 -9.39 -18.98
CA PRO A 474 49.38 -10.45 -19.30
C PRO A 474 48.80 -11.39 -20.36
N THR A 475 49.66 -11.80 -21.32
CA THR A 475 49.30 -12.89 -22.23
C THR A 475 49.31 -14.19 -21.44
N LYS A 476 48.18 -14.89 -21.39
CA LYS A 476 48.18 -16.25 -20.80
C LYS A 476 49.15 -17.11 -21.59
N LYS A 477 50.12 -17.73 -20.90
CA LYS A 477 50.92 -18.82 -21.43
C LYS A 477 50.08 -20.04 -21.69
#